data_d47656f193a002a40649675f6553de9f
#
_entry.id   d47656f193a002a40649675f6553de9f
#
_cell.length_a   1.000
_cell.length_b   1.000
_cell.length_c   1.000
_cell.angle_alpha   90.00
_cell.angle_beta   90.00
_cell.angle_gamma   90.00
#
_symmetry.space_group_name_H-M   'P 1'
#
loop_
_entity.id
_entity.type
_entity.pdbx_description
1 polymer ?
#
loop_
_entity_poly.entity_id
_entity_poly.type
_entity_poly.pdbx_seq_one_letter_code
_entity_poly.pdbx_strand_id
1 'polypeptide(L)'
;MSDNTLKKELKLTNLISMAAGGMIAAWMVEIKFWFELSGPGAVVSLITCALLVLPLCLIYSELTSTLPYAGGENIWVSNAFGWNAGWFSCWGVMLLYIMAMPTVAYGIASMVGFLYPITFFQTKLIAAIILVIWFFLTNKELKILAKMQSIMFWSTLVVSITASIIFMTNHQWSYDNLTPWFPNGFAGYGAAVGLLIMKFVGFDLIPQLSEESNFPKKKLWIAFVGSLFLTVLIYGLAVIGVGGIVSTEWIAETDIVDPRVADIIGMHWLGVIIVIMGSLTCLTTLSSFWLCASRTLYGAAKQRQFTPIFTALNKEGQPWKANIVVGILSMYFTVFAPEAWINYIYTIYGAAAGVVYLLVTLSFLKLRKTKPNWERPYKVKAAMLMGIISIIFTLWVIYSSVVAMDMGAWIVLGLYLLLGIPFWVYAKSKQKTDPEKWGAIILSPDNQK
;
A
#
# COMPACT_ATOMS: atom_id res chain seq x y z
N MET A 1 15.10 -12.11 30.83
CA MET A 1 15.09 -12.17 29.34
C MET A 1 13.94 -11.31 28.90
N SER A 2 14.17 -10.16 28.27
CA SER A 2 13.09 -9.36 27.74
C SER A 2 12.38 -10.20 26.67
N ASP A 3 11.07 -10.40 26.81
CA ASP A 3 10.24 -11.05 25.79
C ASP A 3 10.50 -10.39 24.44
N ASN A 4 11.16 -11.10 23.53
CA ASN A 4 11.51 -10.61 22.18
C ASN A 4 10.27 -10.70 21.26
N THR A 5 9.15 -10.16 21.76
CA THR A 5 7.85 -10.15 21.09
C THR A 5 7.38 -8.71 20.83
N LEU A 6 6.66 -8.52 19.72
CA LEU A 6 6.08 -7.23 19.38
C LEU A 6 5.00 -6.83 20.40
N LYS A 7 4.96 -5.55 20.78
CA LYS A 7 4.03 -5.04 21.80
C LYS A 7 2.62 -4.82 21.18
N LYS A 8 1.57 -5.22 21.90
CA LYS A 8 0.17 -5.03 21.47
C LYS A 8 -0.32 -3.63 21.84
N GLU A 9 -0.16 -2.67 20.95
CA GLU A 9 -0.44 -1.25 21.20
C GLU A 9 -1.47 -0.63 20.25
N LEU A 10 -1.76 -1.28 19.10
CA LEU A 10 -2.62 -0.72 18.08
C LEU A 10 -4.11 -0.93 18.37
N LYS A 11 -4.87 0.17 18.43
CA LYS A 11 -6.33 0.15 18.45
C LYS A 11 -6.89 -0.04 17.04
N LEU A 12 -8.17 -0.43 16.93
CA LEU A 12 -8.86 -0.58 15.65
C LEU A 12 -8.81 0.70 14.80
N THR A 13 -9.03 1.86 15.42
CA THR A 13 -8.98 3.17 14.74
C THR A 13 -7.58 3.52 14.22
N ASN A 14 -6.52 3.12 14.94
CA ASN A 14 -5.15 3.28 14.46
C ASN A 14 -4.92 2.44 13.20
N LEU A 15 -5.38 1.19 13.22
CA LEU A 15 -5.20 0.28 12.09
C LEU A 15 -5.97 0.75 10.85
N ILE A 16 -7.19 1.29 11.03
CA ILE A 16 -7.97 1.93 9.95
C ILE A 16 -7.20 3.13 9.37
N SER A 17 -6.74 4.04 10.23
CA SER A 17 -6.03 5.25 9.76
C SER A 17 -4.68 4.93 9.12
N MET A 18 -3.98 3.90 9.59
CA MET A 18 -2.72 3.45 8.99
C MET A 18 -2.95 2.80 7.62
N ALA A 19 -3.96 1.94 7.49
CA ALA A 19 -4.29 1.29 6.22
C ALA A 19 -4.83 2.31 5.19
N ALA A 20 -5.83 3.11 5.57
CA ALA A 20 -6.37 4.14 4.69
C ALA A 20 -5.30 5.21 4.35
N GLY A 21 -4.49 5.64 5.32
CA GLY A 21 -3.36 6.53 5.09
C GLY A 21 -2.27 5.91 4.21
N GLY A 22 -2.13 4.58 4.21
CA GLY A 22 -1.28 3.85 3.28
C GLY A 22 -1.80 3.88 1.84
N MET A 23 -3.13 3.80 1.65
CA MET A 23 -3.78 3.86 0.34
C MET A 23 -3.81 5.29 -0.23
N ILE A 24 -4.06 6.29 0.62
CA ILE A 24 -4.27 7.68 0.21
C ILE A 24 -2.92 8.39 0.17
N ALA A 25 -2.19 8.20 -0.92
CA ALA A 25 -0.96 8.93 -1.21
C ALA A 25 -1.27 10.34 -1.78
N ALA A 26 -0.44 10.85 -2.66
CA ALA A 26 -0.58 12.16 -3.30
C ALA A 26 -1.69 12.18 -4.37
N TRP A 27 -2.96 12.00 -4.01
CA TRP A 27 -4.07 11.91 -4.99
C TRP A 27 -4.11 13.10 -5.95
N MET A 28 -3.83 14.28 -5.47
CA MET A 28 -3.82 15.51 -6.27
C MET A 28 -2.77 15.53 -7.38
N VAL A 29 -1.71 14.70 -7.27
CA VAL A 29 -0.70 14.50 -8.32
C VAL A 29 -1.14 13.41 -9.29
N GLU A 30 -1.93 12.45 -8.82
CA GLU A 30 -2.27 11.23 -9.55
C GLU A 30 -3.61 11.32 -10.30
N ILE A 31 -4.50 12.22 -9.87
CA ILE A 31 -5.84 12.38 -10.43
C ILE A 31 -5.81 12.68 -11.94
N LYS A 32 -4.75 13.33 -12.44
CA LYS A 32 -4.55 13.58 -13.87
C LYS A 32 -4.54 12.29 -14.69
N PHE A 33 -3.87 11.25 -14.21
CA PHE A 33 -3.81 9.94 -14.89
C PHE A 33 -5.16 9.25 -14.92
N TRP A 34 -6.00 9.48 -13.91
CA TRP A 34 -7.34 8.90 -13.86
C TRP A 34 -8.26 9.57 -14.88
N PHE A 35 -8.13 10.91 -15.00
CA PHE A 35 -8.87 11.68 -16.00
C PHE A 35 -8.37 11.40 -17.42
N GLU A 36 -7.07 11.25 -17.64
CA GLU A 36 -6.49 10.84 -18.91
C GLU A 36 -7.08 9.51 -19.41
N LEU A 37 -7.28 8.53 -18.53
CA LEU A 37 -7.81 7.22 -18.88
C LEU A 37 -9.34 7.21 -19.02
N SER A 38 -10.07 7.80 -18.09
CA SER A 38 -11.50 7.57 -17.91
C SER A 38 -12.33 8.86 -17.80
N GLY A 39 -11.69 10.03 -17.81
CA GLY A 39 -12.38 11.30 -17.58
C GLY A 39 -13.07 11.34 -16.21
N PRO A 40 -14.19 12.07 -16.09
CA PRO A 40 -15.01 12.09 -14.87
C PRO A 40 -15.53 10.71 -14.44
N GLY A 41 -15.68 9.76 -15.39
CA GLY A 41 -16.00 8.36 -15.13
C GLY A 41 -14.96 7.62 -14.28
N ALA A 42 -13.83 8.23 -13.98
CA ALA A 42 -12.85 7.73 -13.03
C ALA A 42 -13.47 7.42 -11.65
N VAL A 43 -14.50 8.16 -11.21
CA VAL A 43 -15.23 7.85 -9.98
C VAL A 43 -15.96 6.50 -10.06
N VAL A 44 -16.56 6.20 -11.21
CA VAL A 44 -17.24 4.92 -11.43
C VAL A 44 -16.22 3.79 -11.52
N SER A 45 -15.09 4.01 -12.21
CA SER A 45 -13.98 3.07 -12.29
C SER A 45 -13.39 2.77 -10.88
N LEU A 46 -13.26 3.79 -10.03
CA LEU A 46 -12.81 3.66 -8.64
C LEU A 46 -13.77 2.82 -7.80
N ILE A 47 -15.08 3.10 -7.89
CA ILE A 47 -16.11 2.33 -7.16
C ILE A 47 -16.10 0.87 -7.63
N THR A 48 -16.02 0.65 -8.94
CA THR A 48 -15.96 -0.70 -9.50
C THR A 48 -14.72 -1.44 -9.02
N CYS A 49 -13.55 -0.79 -9.05
CA CYS A 49 -12.32 -1.37 -8.52
C CYS A 49 -12.47 -1.72 -7.03
N ALA A 50 -13.04 -0.83 -6.22
CA ALA A 50 -13.29 -1.09 -4.80
C ALA A 50 -14.21 -2.30 -4.56
N LEU A 51 -15.26 -2.44 -5.35
CA LEU A 51 -16.17 -3.60 -5.30
C LEU A 51 -15.45 -4.91 -5.66
N LEU A 52 -14.49 -4.86 -6.59
CA LEU A 52 -13.66 -6.00 -6.97
C LEU A 52 -12.55 -6.30 -5.93
N VAL A 53 -12.07 -5.30 -5.21
CA VAL A 53 -11.12 -5.45 -4.10
C VAL A 53 -11.80 -5.94 -2.82
N LEU A 54 -13.09 -5.66 -2.62
CA LEU A 54 -13.81 -6.05 -1.41
C LEU A 54 -13.71 -7.55 -1.09
N PRO A 55 -13.87 -8.50 -2.03
CA PRO A 55 -13.63 -9.91 -1.79
C PRO A 55 -12.22 -10.21 -1.26
N LEU A 56 -11.19 -9.54 -1.79
CA LEU A 56 -9.82 -9.66 -1.27
C LEU A 56 -9.72 -9.17 0.18
N CYS A 57 -10.30 -8.01 0.51
CA CYS A 57 -10.33 -7.48 1.87
C CYS A 57 -10.97 -8.48 2.85
N LEU A 58 -12.05 -9.15 2.44
CA LEU A 58 -12.71 -10.16 3.26
C LEU A 58 -11.85 -11.42 3.43
N ILE A 59 -11.20 -11.89 2.36
CA ILE A 59 -10.24 -13.02 2.39
C ILE A 59 -9.07 -12.69 3.32
N TYR A 60 -8.48 -11.51 3.18
CA TYR A 60 -7.41 -11.02 4.05
C TYR A 60 -7.86 -10.94 5.52
N SER A 61 -9.11 -10.50 5.76
CA SER A 61 -9.68 -10.44 7.12
C SER A 61 -9.76 -11.82 7.78
N GLU A 62 -10.14 -12.86 7.04
CA GLU A 62 -10.16 -14.23 7.57
C GLU A 62 -8.74 -14.73 7.82
N LEU A 63 -7.84 -14.61 6.87
CA LEU A 63 -6.47 -15.08 7.03
C LEU A 63 -5.73 -14.34 8.14
N THR A 64 -5.87 -13.01 8.22
CA THR A 64 -5.28 -12.21 9.30
C THR A 64 -5.83 -12.58 10.67
N SER A 65 -7.14 -12.83 10.79
CA SER A 65 -7.73 -13.21 12.07
C SER A 65 -7.34 -14.63 12.49
N THR A 66 -7.10 -15.52 11.53
CA THR A 66 -6.71 -16.93 11.76
C THR A 66 -5.21 -17.05 12.07
N LEU A 67 -4.38 -16.28 11.40
CA LEU A 67 -2.91 -16.29 11.48
C LEU A 67 -2.38 -14.87 11.71
N PRO A 68 -2.59 -14.29 12.91
CA PRO A 68 -2.26 -12.90 13.21
C PRO A 68 -0.78 -12.70 13.54
N TYR A 69 0.10 -13.11 12.64
CA TYR A 69 1.55 -12.96 12.78
C TYR A 69 2.07 -11.84 11.89
N ALA A 70 3.07 -11.10 12.38
CA ALA A 70 3.85 -10.19 11.54
C ALA A 70 4.48 -10.96 10.38
N GLY A 71 4.40 -10.41 9.17
CA GLY A 71 4.76 -11.10 7.94
C GLY A 71 3.56 -11.55 7.10
N GLY A 72 2.34 -11.51 7.65
CA GLY A 72 1.05 -11.68 6.95
C GLY A 72 1.07 -12.69 5.81
N GLU A 73 1.15 -12.21 4.57
CA GLU A 73 1.02 -12.99 3.34
C GLU A 73 2.03 -14.13 3.24
N ASN A 74 3.28 -13.91 3.63
CA ASN A 74 4.29 -14.95 3.56
C ASN A 74 4.01 -16.10 4.53
N ILE A 75 3.39 -15.81 5.70
CA ILE A 75 2.97 -16.82 6.67
C ILE A 75 1.84 -17.68 6.06
N TRP A 76 0.86 -17.05 5.45
CA TRP A 76 -0.29 -17.74 4.85
C TRP A 76 0.13 -18.62 3.68
N VAL A 77 0.97 -18.08 2.81
CA VAL A 77 1.51 -18.83 1.65
C VAL A 77 2.43 -19.96 2.11
N SER A 78 3.23 -19.77 3.17
CA SER A 78 4.04 -20.84 3.76
C SER A 78 3.18 -21.98 4.29
N ASN A 79 2.10 -21.67 4.99
CA ASN A 79 1.17 -22.69 5.51
C ASN A 79 0.41 -23.44 4.40
N ALA A 80 0.11 -22.76 3.29
CA ALA A 80 -0.60 -23.35 2.18
C ALA A 80 0.31 -24.16 1.24
N PHE A 81 1.47 -23.61 0.88
CA PHE A 81 2.30 -24.12 -0.22
C PHE A 81 3.74 -24.46 0.20
N GLY A 82 4.04 -24.30 1.49
CA GLY A 82 5.35 -24.62 2.06
C GLY A 82 6.30 -23.43 2.09
N TRP A 83 7.40 -23.62 2.79
CA TRP A 83 8.39 -22.59 3.13
C TRP A 83 8.95 -21.84 1.90
N ASN A 84 9.22 -22.55 0.78
CA ASN A 84 9.73 -21.93 -0.43
C ASN A 84 8.74 -20.95 -1.06
N ALA A 85 7.47 -21.35 -1.18
CA ALA A 85 6.43 -20.49 -1.72
C ALA A 85 6.23 -19.24 -0.84
N GLY A 86 6.29 -19.40 0.48
CA GLY A 86 6.28 -18.28 1.42
C GLY A 86 7.46 -17.35 1.24
N TRP A 87 8.66 -17.88 0.98
CA TRP A 87 9.83 -17.06 0.70
C TRP A 87 9.62 -16.16 -0.54
N PHE A 88 9.12 -16.74 -1.65
CA PHE A 88 8.82 -15.98 -2.87
C PHE A 88 7.71 -14.95 -2.66
N SER A 89 6.67 -15.29 -1.88
CA SER A 89 5.63 -14.34 -1.50
C SER A 89 6.21 -13.16 -0.69
N CYS A 90 7.09 -13.43 0.27
CA CYS A 90 7.79 -12.40 1.03
C CYS A 90 8.60 -11.48 0.11
N TRP A 91 9.32 -12.04 -0.86
CA TRP A 91 10.12 -11.28 -1.81
C TRP A 91 9.24 -10.33 -2.66
N GLY A 92 8.06 -10.81 -3.11
CA GLY A 92 7.07 -9.99 -3.80
C GLY A 92 6.49 -8.87 -2.92
N VAL A 93 6.14 -9.15 -1.67
CA VAL A 93 5.64 -8.16 -0.72
C VAL A 93 6.69 -7.10 -0.39
N MET A 94 7.96 -7.50 -0.24
CA MET A 94 9.06 -6.53 -0.04
C MET A 94 9.22 -5.59 -1.22
N LEU A 95 9.04 -6.07 -2.46
CA LEU A 95 9.05 -5.24 -3.66
C LEU A 95 7.99 -4.14 -3.58
N LEU A 96 6.74 -4.51 -3.23
CA LEU A 96 5.63 -3.56 -3.08
C LEU A 96 5.98 -2.43 -2.11
N TYR A 97 6.44 -2.79 -0.93
CA TYR A 97 6.64 -1.78 0.12
C TYR A 97 7.87 -0.92 -0.12
N ILE A 98 8.98 -1.50 -0.57
CA ILE A 98 10.23 -0.75 -0.79
C ILE A 98 10.10 0.19 -1.98
N MET A 99 9.43 -0.22 -3.07
CA MET A 99 9.27 0.64 -4.25
C MET A 99 8.33 1.82 -4.02
N ALA A 100 7.34 1.67 -3.15
CA ALA A 100 6.39 2.74 -2.84
C ALA A 100 7.04 3.92 -2.10
N MET A 101 8.04 3.68 -1.23
CA MET A 101 8.62 4.73 -0.38
C MET A 101 9.31 5.87 -1.14
N PRO A 102 10.17 5.61 -2.16
CA PRO A 102 10.75 6.67 -2.97
C PRO A 102 9.69 7.52 -3.67
N THR A 103 8.66 6.88 -4.23
CA THR A 103 7.57 7.58 -4.93
C THR A 103 6.85 8.56 -4.02
N VAL A 104 6.54 8.11 -2.80
CA VAL A 104 5.86 8.93 -1.80
C VAL A 104 6.76 10.07 -1.33
N ALA A 105 8.05 9.84 -1.14
CA ALA A 105 9.02 10.86 -0.77
C ALA A 105 9.16 11.92 -1.88
N TYR A 106 9.17 11.50 -3.15
CA TYR A 106 9.10 12.41 -4.30
C TYR A 106 7.78 13.18 -4.35
N GLY A 107 6.66 12.55 -4.04
CA GLY A 107 5.35 13.21 -3.96
C GLY A 107 5.37 14.39 -2.98
N ILE A 108 5.98 14.23 -1.80
CA ILE A 108 6.13 15.32 -0.83
C ILE A 108 7.00 16.44 -1.41
N ALA A 109 8.13 16.09 -2.04
CA ALA A 109 9.01 17.06 -2.64
C ALA A 109 8.32 17.83 -3.78
N SER A 110 7.51 17.17 -4.60
CA SER A 110 6.70 17.81 -5.66
C SER A 110 5.70 18.82 -5.08
N MET A 111 5.13 18.55 -3.91
CA MET A 111 4.24 19.49 -3.22
C MET A 111 4.99 20.73 -2.70
N VAL A 112 6.24 20.58 -2.28
CA VAL A 112 7.10 21.74 -1.99
C VAL A 112 7.30 22.59 -3.27
N GLY A 113 7.43 21.94 -4.43
CA GLY A 113 7.53 22.59 -5.73
C GLY A 113 6.31 23.44 -6.12
N PHE A 114 5.12 23.17 -5.58
CA PHE A 114 3.96 24.03 -5.74
C PHE A 114 4.12 25.38 -5.04
N LEU A 115 4.74 25.37 -3.85
CA LEU A 115 4.95 26.58 -3.03
C LEU A 115 6.18 27.37 -3.48
N TYR A 116 7.21 26.65 -3.94
CA TYR A 116 8.47 27.25 -4.34
C TYR A 116 9.15 26.43 -5.45
N PRO A 117 9.58 27.04 -6.58
CA PRO A 117 10.22 26.30 -7.66
C PRO A 117 11.49 25.60 -7.19
N ILE A 118 11.56 24.28 -7.41
CA ILE A 118 12.69 23.43 -7.06
C ILE A 118 13.21 22.65 -8.27
N THR A 119 14.51 22.41 -8.30
CA THR A 119 15.14 21.57 -9.32
C THR A 119 14.98 20.09 -9.01
N PHE A 120 15.16 19.23 -10.01
CA PHE A 120 15.13 17.77 -9.82
C PHE A 120 16.15 17.30 -8.77
N PHE A 121 17.34 17.91 -8.71
CA PHE A 121 18.32 17.60 -7.67
C PHE A 121 17.81 17.97 -6.26
N GLN A 122 17.17 19.12 -6.10
CA GLN A 122 16.56 19.52 -4.83
C GLN A 122 15.41 18.60 -4.43
N THR A 123 14.61 18.13 -5.40
CA THR A 123 13.58 17.11 -5.18
C THR A 123 14.17 15.83 -4.59
N LYS A 124 15.26 15.31 -5.17
CA LYS A 124 15.99 14.15 -4.64
C LYS A 124 16.53 14.40 -3.23
N LEU A 125 17.10 15.56 -2.99
CA LEU A 125 17.67 15.92 -1.69
C LEU A 125 16.59 15.98 -0.61
N ILE A 126 15.45 16.63 -0.90
CA ILE A 126 14.31 16.72 0.01
C ILE A 126 13.78 15.30 0.32
N ALA A 127 13.57 14.47 -0.72
CA ALA A 127 13.12 13.09 -0.55
C ALA A 127 14.10 12.27 0.33
N ALA A 128 15.41 12.41 0.10
CA ALA A 128 16.43 11.74 0.91
C ALA A 128 16.42 12.20 2.38
N ILE A 129 16.27 13.50 2.64
CA ILE A 129 16.16 14.04 4.01
C ILE A 129 14.93 13.49 4.70
N ILE A 130 13.78 13.43 4.02
CA ILE A 130 12.54 12.85 4.55
C ILE A 130 12.76 11.39 4.96
N LEU A 131 13.41 10.58 4.12
CA LEU A 131 13.70 9.18 4.45
C LEU A 131 14.61 9.04 5.67
N VAL A 132 15.63 9.90 5.81
CA VAL A 132 16.50 9.91 7.00
C VAL A 132 15.71 10.23 8.26
N ILE A 133 14.88 11.26 8.23
CA ILE A 133 14.01 11.64 9.37
C ILE A 133 13.10 10.46 9.72
N TRP A 134 12.47 9.85 8.71
CA TRP A 134 11.54 8.74 8.92
C TRP A 134 12.21 7.48 9.46
N PHE A 135 13.46 7.20 9.05
CA PHE A 135 14.27 6.13 9.63
C PHE A 135 14.38 6.25 11.15
N PHE A 136 14.67 7.45 11.66
CA PHE A 136 14.75 7.65 13.12
C PHE A 136 13.38 7.55 13.80
N LEU A 137 12.32 8.06 13.16
CA LEU A 137 10.97 7.99 13.70
C LEU A 137 10.44 6.56 13.79
N THR A 138 10.66 5.72 12.76
CA THR A 138 10.18 4.32 12.73
C THR A 138 10.86 3.42 13.77
N ASN A 139 11.96 3.86 14.38
CA ASN A 139 12.60 3.18 15.49
C ASN A 139 12.10 3.63 16.88
N LYS A 140 11.15 4.58 16.93
CA LYS A 140 10.47 5.00 18.16
C LYS A 140 9.30 4.06 18.51
N GLU A 141 8.74 4.26 19.70
CA GLU A 141 7.57 3.51 20.17
C GLU A 141 6.40 3.55 19.19
N LEU A 142 5.85 2.38 18.87
CA LEU A 142 4.77 2.24 17.88
C LEU A 142 3.53 3.08 18.24
N LYS A 143 3.22 3.20 19.51
CA LYS A 143 2.10 4.00 20.01
C LYS A 143 2.19 5.47 19.61
N ILE A 144 3.40 6.05 19.65
CA ILE A 144 3.66 7.43 19.23
C ILE A 144 3.43 7.58 17.73
N LEU A 145 4.01 6.67 16.93
CA LEU A 145 3.84 6.66 15.48
C LEU A 145 2.37 6.48 15.07
N ALA A 146 1.67 5.54 15.68
CA ALA A 146 0.25 5.30 15.42
C ALA A 146 -0.62 6.49 15.77
N LYS A 147 -0.30 7.22 16.86
CA LYS A 147 -0.99 8.48 17.22
C LYS A 147 -0.74 9.57 16.19
N MET A 148 0.53 9.77 15.79
CA MET A 148 0.89 10.75 14.76
C MET A 148 0.17 10.45 13.44
N GLN A 149 0.22 9.21 12.96
CA GLN A 149 -0.47 8.80 11.74
C GLN A 149 -1.98 9.00 11.82
N SER A 150 -2.59 8.66 12.96
CA SER A 150 -4.03 8.88 13.14
C SER A 150 -4.38 10.37 13.07
N ILE A 151 -3.61 11.24 13.71
CA ILE A 151 -3.85 12.70 13.65
C ILE A 151 -3.71 13.20 12.20
N MET A 152 -2.61 12.85 11.52
CA MET A 152 -2.36 13.27 10.14
C MET A 152 -3.49 12.77 9.21
N PHE A 153 -3.87 11.50 9.31
CA PHE A 153 -4.92 10.92 8.48
C PHE A 153 -6.30 11.58 8.70
N TRP A 154 -6.75 11.67 9.96
CA TRP A 154 -8.08 12.21 10.25
C TRP A 154 -8.18 13.70 9.92
N SER A 155 -7.12 14.50 10.12
CA SER A 155 -7.10 15.89 9.68
C SER A 155 -7.15 16.02 8.16
N THR A 156 -6.40 15.18 7.44
CA THR A 156 -6.47 15.15 5.96
C THR A 156 -7.86 14.75 5.47
N LEU A 157 -8.50 13.74 6.08
CA LEU A 157 -9.86 13.34 5.73
C LEU A 157 -10.84 14.53 5.84
N VAL A 158 -10.81 15.25 6.94
CA VAL A 158 -11.68 16.43 7.15
C VAL A 158 -11.42 17.49 6.09
N VAL A 159 -10.15 17.83 5.84
CA VAL A 159 -9.80 18.88 4.87
C VAL A 159 -10.14 18.44 3.44
N SER A 160 -9.88 17.19 3.05
CA SER A 160 -10.22 16.70 1.71
C SER A 160 -11.71 16.73 1.43
N ILE A 161 -12.53 16.29 2.39
CA ILE A 161 -14.00 16.35 2.26
C ILE A 161 -14.46 17.81 2.18
N THR A 162 -13.94 18.67 3.05
CA THR A 162 -14.29 20.10 3.07
C THR A 162 -13.91 20.78 1.76
N ALA A 163 -12.70 20.54 1.24
CA ALA A 163 -12.25 21.09 -0.02
C ALA A 163 -13.14 20.63 -1.19
N SER A 164 -13.47 19.33 -1.26
CA SER A 164 -14.37 18.81 -2.28
C SER A 164 -15.77 19.41 -2.21
N ILE A 165 -16.30 19.65 -1.00
CA ILE A 165 -17.59 20.32 -0.82
C ILE A 165 -17.50 21.77 -1.29
N ILE A 166 -16.42 22.51 -0.96
CA ILE A 166 -16.20 23.88 -1.42
C ILE A 166 -16.17 23.91 -2.96
N PHE A 167 -15.48 22.99 -3.61
CA PHE A 167 -15.47 22.90 -5.06
C PHE A 167 -16.87 22.65 -5.63
N MET A 168 -17.60 21.66 -5.12
CA MET A 168 -18.94 21.31 -5.60
C MET A 168 -20.00 22.39 -5.35
N THR A 169 -19.80 23.25 -4.35
CA THR A 169 -20.72 24.36 -4.04
C THR A 169 -20.31 25.69 -4.68
N ASN A 170 -19.18 25.74 -5.38
CA ASN A 170 -18.72 26.93 -6.06
C ASN A 170 -19.58 27.21 -7.30
N HIS A 171 -19.81 28.49 -7.60
CA HIS A 171 -20.62 28.92 -8.75
C HIS A 171 -20.05 28.53 -10.12
N GLN A 172 -18.76 28.23 -10.19
CA GLN A 172 -18.10 27.74 -11.43
C GLN A 172 -18.30 26.24 -11.63
N TRP A 173 -18.78 25.50 -10.62
CA TRP A 173 -19.03 24.07 -10.75
C TRP A 173 -20.26 23.83 -11.64
N SER A 174 -20.10 23.05 -12.70
CA SER A 174 -21.16 22.64 -13.62
C SER A 174 -21.13 21.15 -13.88
N TYR A 175 -22.31 20.55 -13.95
CA TYR A 175 -22.45 19.16 -14.38
C TYR A 175 -21.99 18.96 -15.85
N ASP A 176 -22.09 19.99 -16.68
CA ASP A 176 -21.66 19.92 -18.08
C ASP A 176 -20.17 19.60 -18.23
N ASN A 177 -19.33 20.06 -17.29
CA ASN A 177 -17.90 19.74 -17.24
C ASN A 177 -17.63 18.26 -16.96
N LEU A 178 -18.61 17.53 -16.41
CA LEU A 178 -18.51 16.08 -16.18
C LEU A 178 -18.99 15.26 -17.40
N THR A 179 -19.32 15.89 -18.52
CA THR A 179 -19.77 15.19 -19.72
C THR A 179 -18.81 15.40 -20.88
N PRO A 180 -18.48 14.36 -21.65
CA PRO A 180 -18.91 12.95 -21.47
C PRO A 180 -18.22 12.26 -20.28
N TRP A 181 -18.97 11.46 -19.52
CA TRP A 181 -18.44 10.72 -18.38
C TRP A 181 -17.28 9.80 -18.74
N PHE A 182 -17.33 9.20 -19.92
CA PHE A 182 -16.32 8.26 -20.41
C PHE A 182 -15.82 8.70 -21.81
N PRO A 183 -14.95 9.72 -21.91
CA PRO A 183 -14.47 10.21 -23.20
C PRO A 183 -13.74 9.13 -24.01
N ASN A 184 -13.05 8.19 -23.35
CA ASN A 184 -12.34 7.07 -23.98
C ASN A 184 -13.16 5.77 -24.01
N GLY A 185 -14.46 5.84 -23.78
CA GLY A 185 -15.38 4.71 -23.83
C GLY A 185 -15.04 3.57 -22.88
N PHE A 186 -15.49 2.36 -23.23
CA PHE A 186 -15.32 1.18 -22.38
C PHE A 186 -13.85 0.75 -22.23
N ALA A 187 -13.01 1.01 -23.22
CA ALA A 187 -11.58 0.69 -23.15
C ALA A 187 -10.88 1.53 -22.07
N GLY A 188 -11.14 2.84 -22.04
CA GLY A 188 -10.60 3.73 -21.00
C GLY A 188 -11.11 3.39 -19.61
N TYR A 189 -12.40 3.08 -19.49
CA TYR A 189 -12.99 2.59 -18.23
C TYR A 189 -12.27 1.32 -17.72
N GLY A 190 -12.10 0.31 -18.55
CA GLY A 190 -11.44 -0.94 -18.19
C GLY A 190 -9.98 -0.75 -17.80
N ALA A 191 -9.25 0.09 -18.55
CA ALA A 191 -7.87 0.45 -18.22
C ALA A 191 -7.78 1.17 -16.88
N ALA A 192 -8.68 2.12 -16.59
CA ALA A 192 -8.75 2.81 -15.31
C ALA A 192 -9.06 1.87 -14.15
N VAL A 193 -10.00 0.90 -14.30
CA VAL A 193 -10.27 -0.12 -13.28
C VAL A 193 -9.00 -0.94 -12.98
N GLY A 194 -8.21 -1.31 -13.99
CA GLY A 194 -6.95 -2.04 -13.84
C GLY A 194 -5.87 -1.22 -13.11
N LEU A 195 -5.74 0.07 -13.45
CA LEU A 195 -4.76 0.96 -12.84
C LEU A 195 -5.12 1.31 -11.39
N LEU A 196 -6.39 1.55 -11.12
CA LEU A 196 -6.88 2.02 -9.82
C LEU A 196 -6.74 0.99 -8.68
N ILE A 197 -6.38 -0.26 -8.97
CA ILE A 197 -5.99 -1.22 -7.92
C ILE A 197 -4.89 -0.66 -7.02
N MET A 198 -3.97 0.11 -7.59
CA MET A 198 -2.87 0.74 -6.85
C MET A 198 -3.35 1.68 -5.76
N LYS A 199 -4.54 2.27 -5.92
CA LYS A 199 -5.14 3.17 -4.93
C LYS A 199 -5.71 2.41 -3.73
N PHE A 200 -5.81 1.11 -3.82
CA PHE A 200 -6.28 0.24 -2.76
C PHE A 200 -5.17 -0.63 -2.16
N VAL A 201 -3.96 -0.64 -2.75
CA VAL A 201 -2.80 -1.25 -2.09
C VAL A 201 -2.48 -0.43 -0.84
N GLY A 202 -2.56 -1.11 0.30
CA GLY A 202 -2.54 -0.49 1.64
C GLY A 202 -3.50 -1.22 2.60
N PHE A 203 -4.55 -1.91 2.10
CA PHE A 203 -5.30 -2.84 2.96
C PHE A 203 -4.42 -4.01 3.42
N ASP A 204 -3.47 -4.43 2.60
CA ASP A 204 -2.47 -5.47 2.85
C ASP A 204 -1.41 -5.06 3.90
N LEU A 205 -1.41 -3.82 4.37
CA LEU A 205 -0.63 -3.39 5.53
C LEU A 205 -1.20 -3.91 6.86
N ILE A 206 -2.51 -4.15 6.93
CA ILE A 206 -3.19 -4.62 8.14
C ILE A 206 -2.62 -5.95 8.66
N PRO A 207 -2.38 -6.98 7.84
CA PRO A 207 -1.77 -8.23 8.26
C PRO A 207 -0.42 -8.05 8.94
N GLN A 208 0.43 -7.19 8.42
CA GLN A 208 1.78 -6.96 8.94
C GLN A 208 1.78 -6.41 10.37
N LEU A 209 0.73 -5.65 10.71
CA LEU A 209 0.54 -4.99 12.00
C LEU A 209 -0.39 -5.77 12.94
N SER A 210 -0.93 -6.90 12.49
CA SER A 210 -1.96 -7.65 13.21
C SER A 210 -1.47 -8.27 14.52
N GLU A 211 -0.18 -8.63 14.63
CA GLU A 211 0.45 -9.15 15.85
C GLU A 211 0.44 -8.08 16.96
N GLU A 212 0.55 -6.81 16.59
CA GLU A 212 0.59 -5.65 17.50
C GLU A 212 -0.80 -5.06 17.82
N SER A 213 -1.87 -5.66 17.28
CA SER A 213 -3.24 -5.17 17.53
C SER A 213 -3.78 -5.59 18.89
N ASN A 214 -4.35 -4.58 19.62
CA ASN A 214 -4.90 -4.72 20.96
C ASN A 214 -6.44 -4.61 20.92
N PHE A 215 -7.09 -5.47 20.15
CA PHE A 215 -8.56 -5.60 20.09
C PHE A 215 -8.94 -7.00 19.57
N PRO A 216 -10.20 -7.43 19.73
CA PRO A 216 -10.63 -8.76 19.29
C PRO A 216 -10.42 -8.98 17.79
N LYS A 217 -9.71 -10.06 17.41
CA LYS A 217 -9.36 -10.37 16.02
C LYS A 217 -10.58 -10.50 15.10
N LYS A 218 -11.75 -10.86 15.63
CA LYS A 218 -13.01 -10.88 14.87
C LYS A 218 -13.42 -9.52 14.30
N LYS A 219 -12.87 -8.41 14.79
CA LYS A 219 -13.16 -7.04 14.33
C LYS A 219 -12.20 -6.57 13.22
N LEU A 220 -11.21 -7.36 12.83
CA LEU A 220 -10.23 -6.98 11.80
C LEU A 220 -10.88 -6.61 10.47
N TRP A 221 -11.98 -7.29 10.08
CA TRP A 221 -12.70 -6.95 8.85
C TRP A 221 -13.17 -5.49 8.79
N ILE A 222 -13.44 -4.87 9.96
CA ILE A 222 -13.81 -3.44 10.04
C ILE A 222 -12.64 -2.57 9.60
N ALA A 223 -11.40 -2.96 9.92
CA ALA A 223 -10.23 -2.21 9.46
C ALA A 223 -10.08 -2.29 7.94
N PHE A 224 -10.22 -3.48 7.36
CA PHE A 224 -10.14 -3.69 5.92
C PHE A 224 -11.22 -2.94 5.14
N VAL A 225 -12.48 -3.17 5.49
CA VAL A 225 -13.61 -2.54 4.78
C VAL A 225 -13.69 -1.05 5.07
N GLY A 226 -13.40 -0.64 6.31
CA GLY A 226 -13.41 0.77 6.71
C GLY A 226 -12.34 1.58 5.97
N SER A 227 -11.11 1.06 5.84
CA SER A 227 -10.06 1.75 5.10
C SER A 227 -10.39 1.84 3.60
N LEU A 228 -10.93 0.77 3.01
CA LEU A 228 -11.40 0.77 1.63
C LEU A 228 -12.47 1.84 1.38
N PHE A 229 -13.49 1.90 2.25
CA PHE A 229 -14.58 2.88 2.15
C PHE A 229 -14.07 4.33 2.25
N LEU A 230 -13.19 4.62 3.21
CA LEU A 230 -12.63 5.97 3.40
C LEU A 230 -11.80 6.40 2.19
N THR A 231 -11.08 5.48 1.57
CA THR A 231 -10.30 5.73 0.35
C THR A 231 -11.22 6.09 -0.83
N VAL A 232 -12.29 5.31 -1.05
CA VAL A 232 -13.29 5.61 -2.09
C VAL A 232 -13.95 6.96 -1.85
N LEU A 233 -14.28 7.28 -0.61
CA LEU A 233 -14.91 8.54 -0.24
C LEU A 233 -14.03 9.74 -0.60
N ILE A 234 -12.76 9.74 -0.20
CA ILE A 234 -11.83 10.86 -0.47
C ILE A 234 -11.62 11.01 -1.98
N TYR A 235 -11.25 9.95 -2.66
CA TYR A 235 -10.94 10.01 -4.08
C TYR A 235 -12.16 10.32 -4.94
N GLY A 236 -13.31 9.71 -4.63
CA GLY A 236 -14.56 9.95 -5.37
C GLY A 236 -15.02 11.40 -5.25
N LEU A 237 -14.96 11.98 -4.05
CA LEU A 237 -15.31 13.38 -3.84
C LEU A 237 -14.33 14.33 -4.53
N ALA A 238 -13.03 14.03 -4.52
CA ALA A 238 -12.02 14.83 -5.20
C ALA A 238 -12.27 14.84 -6.73
N VAL A 239 -12.49 13.67 -7.34
CA VAL A 239 -12.79 13.56 -8.80
C VAL A 239 -14.00 14.41 -9.18
N ILE A 240 -15.11 14.30 -8.44
CA ILE A 240 -16.35 15.05 -8.74
C ILE A 240 -16.14 16.55 -8.46
N GLY A 241 -15.44 16.88 -7.38
CA GLY A 241 -15.17 18.27 -7.01
C GLY A 241 -14.40 19.03 -8.07
N VAL A 242 -13.24 18.51 -8.48
CA VAL A 242 -12.37 19.17 -9.46
C VAL A 242 -12.94 19.08 -10.87
N GLY A 243 -13.51 17.92 -11.26
CA GLY A 243 -14.04 17.69 -12.61
C GLY A 243 -15.23 18.57 -12.95
N GLY A 244 -16.00 19.04 -11.96
CA GLY A 244 -17.09 19.97 -12.21
C GLY A 244 -16.65 21.42 -12.42
N ILE A 245 -15.40 21.79 -12.10
CA ILE A 245 -14.88 23.17 -12.24
C ILE A 245 -14.10 23.35 -13.53
N VAL A 246 -13.31 22.36 -13.94
CA VAL A 246 -12.39 22.42 -15.08
C VAL A 246 -12.60 21.26 -16.03
N SER A 247 -12.14 21.39 -17.27
CA SER A 247 -12.30 20.34 -18.28
C SER A 247 -11.41 19.13 -18.03
N THR A 248 -11.78 17.99 -18.58
CA THR A 248 -11.01 16.74 -18.53
C THR A 248 -9.59 16.92 -19.06
N GLU A 249 -9.42 17.64 -20.18
CA GLU A 249 -8.13 17.90 -20.82
C GLU A 249 -7.23 18.72 -19.90
N TRP A 250 -7.79 19.77 -19.28
CA TRP A 250 -7.04 20.60 -18.34
C TRP A 250 -6.52 19.77 -17.14
N ILE A 251 -7.36 18.87 -16.60
CA ILE A 251 -6.96 17.99 -15.48
C ILE A 251 -5.85 17.03 -15.91
N ALA A 252 -5.98 16.42 -17.09
CA ALA A 252 -5.00 15.46 -17.62
C ALA A 252 -3.60 16.07 -17.83
N GLU A 253 -3.53 17.37 -18.13
CA GLU A 253 -2.27 18.10 -18.36
C GLU A 253 -1.73 18.81 -17.10
N THR A 254 -2.52 18.87 -16.01
CA THR A 254 -2.18 19.67 -14.83
C THR A 254 -1.48 18.82 -13.76
N ASP A 255 -0.31 19.26 -13.32
CA ASP A 255 0.33 18.73 -12.13
C ASP A 255 -0.30 19.34 -10.86
N ILE A 256 -0.55 18.53 -9.83
CA ILE A 256 -1.11 18.95 -8.54
C ILE A 256 -2.47 19.65 -8.73
N VAL A 257 -3.46 18.90 -9.19
CA VAL A 257 -4.76 19.37 -9.69
C VAL A 257 -5.56 20.18 -8.66
N ASP A 258 -5.87 19.60 -7.48
CA ASP A 258 -6.77 20.22 -6.49
C ASP A 258 -6.31 21.61 -6.02
N PRO A 259 -5.00 21.85 -5.68
CA PRO A 259 -4.51 23.18 -5.36
C PRO A 259 -4.63 24.19 -6.50
N ARG A 260 -4.44 23.75 -7.76
CA ARG A 260 -4.59 24.60 -8.93
C ARG A 260 -6.05 24.97 -9.18
N VAL A 261 -6.97 24.03 -8.95
CA VAL A 261 -8.41 24.31 -9.00
C VAL A 261 -8.80 25.32 -7.91
N ALA A 262 -8.22 25.24 -6.70
CA ALA A 262 -8.42 26.22 -5.66
C ALA A 262 -7.94 27.64 -6.08
N ASP A 263 -6.83 27.73 -6.82
CA ASP A 263 -6.34 28.99 -7.40
C ASP A 263 -7.35 29.55 -8.43
N ILE A 264 -7.89 28.71 -9.31
CA ILE A 264 -8.88 29.10 -10.34
C ILE A 264 -10.13 29.73 -9.71
N ILE A 265 -10.63 29.16 -8.60
CA ILE A 265 -11.80 29.71 -7.89
C ILE A 265 -11.46 30.89 -6.97
N GLY A 266 -10.21 31.39 -7.03
CA GLY A 266 -9.75 32.54 -6.22
C GLY A 266 -9.46 32.23 -4.75
N MET A 267 -9.30 30.94 -4.38
CA MET A 267 -9.05 30.49 -3.01
C MET A 267 -7.63 29.95 -2.82
N HIS A 268 -6.61 30.74 -3.12
CA HIS A 268 -5.21 30.32 -3.00
C HIS A 268 -4.86 29.73 -1.62
N TRP A 269 -5.41 30.29 -0.54
CA TRP A 269 -5.23 29.77 0.82
C TRP A 269 -5.70 28.34 0.98
N LEU A 270 -6.79 27.94 0.28
CA LEU A 270 -7.31 26.57 0.27
C LEU A 270 -6.31 25.65 -0.45
N GLY A 271 -5.74 26.10 -1.56
CA GLY A 271 -4.69 25.37 -2.29
C GLY A 271 -3.47 25.08 -1.40
N VAL A 272 -3.01 26.06 -0.64
CA VAL A 272 -1.90 25.89 0.33
C VAL A 272 -2.27 24.85 1.41
N ILE A 273 -3.47 24.90 1.96
CA ILE A 273 -3.93 23.92 2.97
C ILE A 273 -3.98 22.52 2.36
N ILE A 274 -4.50 22.36 1.12
CA ILE A 274 -4.55 21.08 0.43
C ILE A 274 -3.14 20.51 0.23
N VAL A 275 -2.17 21.33 -0.17
CA VAL A 275 -0.76 20.92 -0.33
C VAL A 275 -0.16 20.43 0.98
N ILE A 276 -0.41 21.15 2.10
CA ILE A 276 0.07 20.73 3.42
C ILE A 276 -0.55 19.38 3.80
N MET A 277 -1.87 19.22 3.63
CA MET A 277 -2.57 17.97 3.96
C MET A 277 -2.15 16.82 3.06
N GLY A 278 -1.93 17.08 1.77
CA GLY A 278 -1.38 16.09 0.85
C GLY A 278 0.03 15.62 1.24
N SER A 279 0.87 16.54 1.68
CA SER A 279 2.20 16.20 2.23
C SER A 279 2.08 15.33 3.48
N LEU A 280 1.15 15.64 4.39
CA LEU A 280 0.88 14.80 5.57
C LEU A 280 0.36 13.42 5.18
N THR A 281 -0.46 13.31 4.13
CA THR A 281 -0.95 12.02 3.64
C THR A 281 0.20 11.17 3.07
N CYS A 282 1.08 11.79 2.30
CA CYS A 282 2.30 11.11 1.85
C CYS A 282 3.15 10.60 3.02
N LEU A 283 3.28 11.39 4.09
CA LEU A 283 3.98 10.97 5.31
C LEU A 283 3.28 9.80 6.00
N THR A 284 1.93 9.73 6.00
CA THR A 284 1.20 8.55 6.53
C THR A 284 1.46 7.31 5.69
N THR A 285 1.47 7.46 4.36
CA THR A 285 1.78 6.36 3.43
C THR A 285 3.21 5.86 3.66
N LEU A 286 4.19 6.76 3.66
CA LEU A 286 5.61 6.43 3.91
C LEU A 286 5.80 5.66 5.23
N SER A 287 5.16 6.15 6.31
CA SER A 287 5.23 5.52 7.62
C SER A 287 4.63 4.12 7.62
N SER A 288 3.45 3.94 7.02
CA SER A 288 2.76 2.66 6.97
C SER A 288 3.55 1.62 6.18
N PHE A 289 4.04 1.98 4.98
CA PHE A 289 4.86 1.08 4.16
C PHE A 289 6.17 0.72 4.84
N TRP A 290 6.84 1.68 5.48
CA TRP A 290 8.09 1.42 6.21
C TRP A 290 7.90 0.43 7.34
N LEU A 291 6.88 0.68 8.18
CA LEU A 291 6.55 -0.21 9.29
C LEU A 291 6.23 -1.62 8.77
N CYS A 292 5.48 -1.75 7.70
CA CYS A 292 5.09 -3.05 7.16
C CYS A 292 6.24 -3.77 6.46
N ALA A 293 7.10 -3.08 5.71
CA ALA A 293 8.31 -3.67 5.14
C ALA A 293 9.22 -4.28 6.20
N SER A 294 9.43 -3.57 7.30
CA SER A 294 10.25 -4.08 8.41
C SER A 294 9.61 -5.27 9.12
N ARG A 295 8.27 -5.32 9.25
CA ARG A 295 7.55 -6.46 9.84
C ARG A 295 7.50 -7.66 8.92
N THR A 296 7.40 -7.43 7.62
CA THR A 296 7.52 -8.50 6.62
C THR A 296 8.87 -9.20 6.75
N LEU A 297 9.96 -8.43 6.82
CA LEU A 297 11.31 -8.98 6.99
C LEU A 297 11.50 -9.65 8.36
N TYR A 298 10.93 -9.07 9.43
CA TYR A 298 10.92 -9.66 10.77
C TYR A 298 10.17 -11.00 10.79
N GLY A 299 8.96 -11.07 10.23
CA GLY A 299 8.15 -12.29 10.15
C GLY A 299 8.81 -13.37 9.31
N ALA A 300 9.42 -13.00 8.18
CA ALA A 300 10.21 -13.91 7.35
C ALA A 300 11.45 -14.45 8.08
N ALA A 301 12.11 -13.62 8.89
CA ALA A 301 13.24 -14.06 9.72
C ALA A 301 12.79 -15.00 10.85
N LYS A 302 11.60 -14.80 11.42
CA LYS A 302 11.00 -15.78 12.35
C LYS A 302 10.80 -17.16 11.71
N GLN A 303 10.46 -17.21 10.42
CA GLN A 303 10.34 -18.45 9.64
C GLN A 303 11.70 -18.95 9.10
N ARG A 304 12.81 -18.29 9.42
CA ARG A 304 14.14 -18.61 8.89
C ARG A 304 14.26 -18.49 7.36
N GLN A 305 13.41 -17.66 6.76
CA GLN A 305 13.46 -17.32 5.34
C GLN A 305 14.58 -16.30 5.04
N PHE A 306 14.87 -15.45 6.02
CA PHE A 306 16.03 -14.56 6.05
C PHE A 306 16.81 -14.75 7.33
N THR A 307 17.96 -14.07 7.46
CA THR A 307 18.82 -14.20 8.63
C THR A 307 18.07 -13.89 9.93
N PRO A 308 18.19 -14.73 10.96
CA PRO A 308 17.57 -14.51 12.27
C PRO A 308 17.90 -13.17 12.93
N ILE A 309 18.93 -12.49 12.45
CA ILE A 309 19.35 -11.18 12.98
C ILE A 309 18.24 -10.12 12.88
N PHE A 310 17.31 -10.27 11.92
CA PHE A 310 16.17 -9.37 11.72
C PHE A 310 15.04 -9.56 12.72
N THR A 311 15.10 -10.58 13.57
CA THR A 311 14.18 -10.72 14.72
C THR A 311 14.57 -9.87 15.92
N ALA A 312 15.73 -9.19 15.88
CA ALA A 312 16.20 -8.35 16.97
C ALA A 312 15.34 -7.08 17.10
N LEU A 313 14.77 -6.87 18.29
CA LEU A 313 14.03 -5.67 18.65
C LEU A 313 14.91 -4.68 19.42
N ASN A 314 14.67 -3.38 19.26
CA ASN A 314 15.27 -2.34 20.08
C ASN A 314 14.52 -2.18 21.42
N LYS A 315 14.94 -1.24 22.26
CA LYS A 315 14.29 -0.95 23.57
C LYS A 315 12.82 -0.54 23.43
N GLU A 316 12.47 0.05 22.30
CA GLU A 316 11.09 0.49 21.96
C GLU A 316 10.23 -0.63 21.36
N GLY A 317 10.80 -1.83 21.18
CA GLY A 317 10.10 -2.97 20.58
C GLY A 317 10.03 -2.94 19.07
N GLN A 318 10.89 -2.16 18.38
CA GLN A 318 10.92 -2.08 16.93
C GLN A 318 11.99 -2.99 16.32
N PRO A 319 11.73 -3.62 15.14
CA PRO A 319 12.71 -4.47 14.46
C PRO A 319 13.78 -3.61 13.76
N TRP A 320 14.65 -2.99 14.54
CA TRP A 320 15.56 -1.94 14.10
C TRP A 320 16.56 -2.37 13.02
N LYS A 321 17.01 -3.64 13.03
CA LYS A 321 17.91 -4.17 12.00
C LYS A 321 17.18 -4.34 10.66
N ALA A 322 15.90 -4.74 10.69
CA ALA A 322 15.06 -4.75 9.50
C ALA A 322 14.81 -3.33 9.01
N ASN A 323 14.57 -2.37 9.90
CA ASN A 323 14.42 -0.94 9.56
C ASN A 323 15.65 -0.38 8.84
N ILE A 324 16.87 -0.77 9.24
CA ILE A 324 18.11 -0.36 8.55
C ILE A 324 18.11 -0.82 7.09
N VAL A 325 17.80 -2.11 6.84
CA VAL A 325 17.80 -2.66 5.48
C VAL A 325 16.74 -1.96 4.62
N VAL A 326 15.54 -1.79 5.15
CA VAL A 326 14.45 -1.06 4.48
C VAL A 326 14.87 0.37 4.15
N GLY A 327 15.51 1.07 5.10
CA GLY A 327 16.01 2.43 4.91
C GLY A 327 17.08 2.54 3.84
N ILE A 328 18.07 1.63 3.84
CA ILE A 328 19.15 1.59 2.85
C ILE A 328 18.58 1.35 1.45
N LEU A 329 17.68 0.37 1.29
CA LEU A 329 17.08 0.07 -0.01
C LEU A 329 16.21 1.23 -0.52
N SER A 330 15.38 1.82 0.35
CA SER A 330 14.55 2.97 -0.02
C SER A 330 15.41 4.18 -0.40
N MET A 331 16.50 4.43 0.34
CA MET A 331 17.45 5.50 0.02
C MET A 331 18.16 5.25 -1.31
N TYR A 332 18.61 4.01 -1.56
CA TYR A 332 19.24 3.64 -2.82
C TYR A 332 18.32 3.95 -4.01
N PHE A 333 17.07 3.49 -3.96
CA PHE A 333 16.09 3.76 -5.02
C PHE A 333 15.78 5.26 -5.15
N THR A 334 15.76 6.02 -4.06
CA THR A 334 15.52 7.47 -4.10
C THR A 334 16.67 8.22 -4.78
N VAL A 335 17.90 7.90 -4.45
CA VAL A 335 19.08 8.62 -4.99
C VAL A 335 19.36 8.25 -6.44
N PHE A 336 19.29 6.97 -6.78
CA PHE A 336 19.69 6.44 -8.08
C PHE A 336 18.52 6.25 -9.07
N ALA A 337 17.28 6.49 -8.66
CA ALA A 337 16.14 6.40 -9.56
C ALA A 337 16.23 7.43 -10.70
N PRO A 338 16.01 7.01 -11.96
CA PRO A 338 15.83 7.93 -13.08
C PRO A 338 14.51 8.71 -12.96
N GLU A 339 14.35 9.79 -13.76
CA GLU A 339 13.07 10.53 -13.79
C GLU A 339 11.88 9.66 -14.21
N ALA A 340 12.11 8.72 -15.12
CA ALA A 340 11.09 7.74 -15.56
C ALA A 340 10.69 6.70 -14.49
N TRP A 341 11.31 6.74 -13.30
CA TRP A 341 11.07 5.76 -12.23
C TRP A 341 9.60 5.66 -11.81
N ILE A 342 8.89 6.78 -11.79
CA ILE A 342 7.47 6.83 -11.43
C ILE A 342 6.65 5.92 -12.36
N ASN A 343 6.94 5.93 -13.67
CA ASN A 343 6.23 5.10 -14.64
C ASN A 343 6.50 3.59 -14.42
N TYR A 344 7.75 3.22 -14.11
CA TYR A 344 8.09 1.83 -13.80
C TYR A 344 7.42 1.32 -12.53
N ILE A 345 7.32 2.18 -11.51
CA ILE A 345 6.67 1.81 -10.25
C ILE A 345 5.23 1.40 -10.50
N TYR A 346 4.46 2.15 -11.26
CA TYR A 346 3.04 1.85 -11.49
C TYR A 346 2.83 0.45 -12.07
N THR A 347 3.58 0.09 -13.09
CA THR A 347 3.41 -1.19 -13.78
C THR A 347 3.98 -2.36 -13.00
N ILE A 348 5.20 -2.25 -12.47
CA ILE A 348 5.85 -3.29 -11.66
C ILE A 348 5.06 -3.54 -10.38
N TYR A 349 4.62 -2.48 -9.72
CA TYR A 349 3.85 -2.54 -8.48
C TYR A 349 2.51 -3.26 -8.67
N GLY A 350 1.76 -2.89 -9.71
CA GLY A 350 0.49 -3.54 -10.04
C GLY A 350 0.66 -5.04 -10.34
N ALA A 351 1.67 -5.40 -11.12
CA ALA A 351 1.97 -6.80 -11.43
C ALA A 351 2.35 -7.60 -10.17
N ALA A 352 3.23 -7.04 -9.33
CA ALA A 352 3.64 -7.68 -8.08
C ALA A 352 2.46 -7.84 -7.10
N ALA A 353 1.62 -6.81 -6.96
CA ALA A 353 0.40 -6.85 -6.15
C ALA A 353 -0.55 -7.95 -6.64
N GLY A 354 -0.81 -8.00 -7.94
CA GLY A 354 -1.65 -9.02 -8.55
C GLY A 354 -1.16 -10.44 -8.26
N VAL A 355 0.14 -10.69 -8.40
CA VAL A 355 0.74 -12.00 -8.10
C VAL A 355 0.63 -12.36 -6.62
N VAL A 356 0.95 -11.44 -5.71
CA VAL A 356 0.84 -11.65 -4.26
C VAL A 356 -0.61 -11.93 -3.87
N TYR A 357 -1.57 -11.13 -4.35
CA TYR A 357 -2.99 -11.29 -4.03
C TYR A 357 -3.59 -12.57 -4.61
N LEU A 358 -3.11 -13.01 -5.78
CA LEU A 358 -3.46 -14.31 -6.34
C LEU A 358 -2.97 -15.44 -5.44
N LEU A 359 -1.70 -15.41 -5.02
CA LEU A 359 -1.13 -16.41 -4.11
C LEU A 359 -1.87 -16.47 -2.78
N VAL A 360 -2.25 -15.31 -2.22
CA VAL A 360 -3.04 -15.23 -0.98
C VAL A 360 -4.42 -15.83 -1.18
N THR A 361 -5.10 -15.51 -2.29
CA THR A 361 -6.43 -16.07 -2.60
C THR A 361 -6.38 -17.60 -2.74
N LEU A 362 -5.38 -18.11 -3.45
CA LEU A 362 -5.15 -19.56 -3.57
C LEU A 362 -4.82 -20.20 -2.22
N SER A 363 -4.04 -19.52 -1.38
CA SER A 363 -3.73 -19.97 -0.01
C SER A 363 -4.99 -20.06 0.84
N PHE A 364 -5.87 -19.06 0.78
CA PHE A 364 -7.15 -19.04 1.47
C PHE A 364 -8.02 -20.26 1.10
N LEU A 365 -8.22 -20.51 -0.20
CA LEU A 365 -9.01 -21.63 -0.67
C LEU A 365 -8.38 -22.98 -0.24
N LYS A 366 -7.07 -23.10 -0.33
CA LYS A 366 -6.34 -24.32 0.07
C LYS A 366 -6.41 -24.56 1.58
N LEU A 367 -6.17 -23.53 2.40
CA LEU A 367 -6.20 -23.65 3.86
C LEU A 367 -7.60 -23.95 4.39
N ARG A 368 -8.65 -23.47 3.74
CA ARG A 368 -10.02 -23.88 4.07
C ARG A 368 -10.27 -25.36 3.88
N LYS A 369 -9.66 -25.97 2.85
CA LYS A 369 -9.78 -27.40 2.54
C LYS A 369 -8.85 -28.25 3.43
N THR A 370 -7.60 -27.83 3.61
CA THR A 370 -6.56 -28.63 4.28
C THR A 370 -6.51 -28.46 5.80
N LYS A 371 -6.99 -27.32 6.30
CA LYS A 371 -7.00 -26.96 7.72
C LYS A 371 -8.43 -26.56 8.20
N PRO A 372 -9.45 -27.42 8.05
CA PRO A 372 -10.83 -27.09 8.37
C PRO A 372 -11.05 -26.79 9.86
N ASN A 373 -10.22 -27.38 10.73
CA ASN A 373 -10.35 -27.30 12.20
C ASN A 373 -9.67 -26.06 12.82
N TRP A 374 -8.96 -25.25 12.01
CA TRP A 374 -8.38 -24.03 12.55
C TRP A 374 -9.47 -23.04 12.96
N GLU A 375 -9.27 -22.41 14.10
CA GLU A 375 -10.18 -21.36 14.57
C GLU A 375 -10.12 -20.16 13.61
N ARG A 376 -11.29 -19.69 13.18
CA ARG A 376 -11.46 -18.53 12.31
C ARG A 376 -12.32 -17.49 13.01
N PRO A 377 -11.73 -16.55 13.78
CA PRO A 377 -12.47 -15.53 14.51
C PRO A 377 -13.38 -14.68 13.60
N TYR A 378 -12.94 -14.45 12.36
CA TYR A 378 -13.76 -13.95 11.27
C TYR A 378 -13.78 -14.99 10.14
N LYS A 379 -14.95 -15.34 9.64
CA LYS A 379 -15.13 -16.36 8.60
C LYS A 379 -15.92 -15.78 7.43
N VAL A 380 -15.31 -15.77 6.25
CA VAL A 380 -15.93 -15.27 5.02
C VAL A 380 -17.12 -16.13 4.63
N LYS A 381 -18.26 -15.49 4.35
CA LYS A 381 -19.41 -16.15 3.74
C LYS A 381 -19.16 -16.36 2.25
N ALA A 382 -19.76 -17.41 1.65
CA ALA A 382 -19.61 -17.72 0.21
C ALA A 382 -18.14 -17.75 -0.26
N ALA A 383 -17.23 -18.40 0.47
CA ALA A 383 -15.79 -18.38 0.28
C ALA A 383 -15.34 -18.70 -1.16
N MET A 384 -16.01 -19.69 -1.79
CA MET A 384 -15.68 -20.08 -3.17
C MET A 384 -15.99 -18.94 -4.15
N LEU A 385 -17.15 -18.28 -4.01
CA LEU A 385 -17.52 -17.15 -4.84
C LEU A 385 -16.53 -15.97 -4.65
N MET A 386 -16.21 -15.62 -3.39
CA MET A 386 -15.23 -14.56 -3.10
C MET A 386 -13.86 -14.93 -3.68
N GLY A 387 -13.44 -16.18 -3.58
CA GLY A 387 -12.20 -16.66 -4.18
C GLY A 387 -12.17 -16.55 -5.71
N ILE A 388 -13.25 -16.94 -6.39
CA ILE A 388 -13.36 -16.86 -7.84
C ILE A 388 -13.30 -15.40 -8.31
N ILE A 389 -14.08 -14.50 -7.69
CA ILE A 389 -14.05 -13.07 -8.04
C ILE A 389 -12.63 -12.51 -7.84
N SER A 390 -11.99 -12.83 -6.73
CA SER A 390 -10.62 -12.38 -6.44
C SER A 390 -9.60 -12.92 -7.44
N ILE A 391 -9.71 -14.18 -7.87
CA ILE A 391 -8.82 -14.77 -8.88
C ILE A 391 -8.99 -14.04 -10.23
N ILE A 392 -10.23 -13.87 -10.70
CA ILE A 392 -10.51 -13.17 -11.96
C ILE A 392 -9.96 -11.76 -11.92
N PHE A 393 -10.22 -11.04 -10.82
CA PHE A 393 -9.75 -9.67 -10.67
C PHE A 393 -8.22 -9.57 -10.61
N THR A 394 -7.54 -10.43 -9.85
CA THR A 394 -6.08 -10.42 -9.75
C THR A 394 -5.41 -10.79 -11.06
N LEU A 395 -5.98 -11.72 -11.83
CA LEU A 395 -5.50 -12.03 -13.18
C LEU A 395 -5.67 -10.82 -14.13
N TRP A 396 -6.77 -10.08 -14.03
CA TRP A 396 -6.97 -8.85 -14.77
C TRP A 396 -5.93 -7.78 -14.40
N VAL A 397 -5.63 -7.61 -13.11
CA VAL A 397 -4.59 -6.69 -12.62
C VAL A 397 -3.21 -7.06 -13.16
N ILE A 398 -2.85 -8.35 -13.11
CA ILE A 398 -1.58 -8.83 -13.67
C ILE A 398 -1.51 -8.53 -15.17
N TYR A 399 -2.56 -8.88 -15.92
CA TYR A 399 -2.62 -8.65 -17.35
C TYR A 399 -2.47 -7.17 -17.71
N SER A 400 -3.27 -6.30 -17.09
CA SER A 400 -3.25 -4.85 -17.33
C SER A 400 -1.88 -4.24 -17.03
N SER A 401 -1.24 -4.66 -15.93
CA SER A 401 0.08 -4.17 -15.53
C SER A 401 1.18 -4.66 -16.48
N VAL A 402 1.14 -5.93 -16.86
CA VAL A 402 2.14 -6.56 -17.77
C VAL A 402 2.08 -5.93 -19.16
N VAL A 403 0.87 -5.71 -19.70
CA VAL A 403 0.70 -5.07 -21.03
C VAL A 403 1.21 -3.62 -21.03
N ALA A 404 1.12 -2.93 -19.89
CA ALA A 404 1.58 -1.55 -19.76
C ALA A 404 3.10 -1.43 -19.45
N MET A 405 3.82 -2.56 -19.22
CA MET A 405 5.26 -2.54 -18.96
C MET A 405 6.05 -2.22 -20.23
N ASP A 406 6.92 -1.24 -20.14
CA ASP A 406 7.98 -1.00 -21.11
C ASP A 406 9.23 -1.88 -20.85
N MET A 407 10.21 -1.80 -21.75
CA MET A 407 11.46 -2.58 -21.61
C MET A 407 12.23 -2.22 -20.33
N GLY A 408 12.18 -0.97 -19.87
CA GLY A 408 12.83 -0.53 -18.63
C GLY A 408 12.22 -1.19 -17.41
N ALA A 409 10.89 -1.24 -17.33
CA ALA A 409 10.15 -1.91 -16.26
C ALA A 409 10.47 -3.42 -16.22
N TRP A 410 10.53 -4.09 -17.37
CA TRP A 410 10.92 -5.50 -17.46
C TRP A 410 12.34 -5.76 -16.98
N ILE A 411 13.29 -4.90 -17.35
CA ILE A 411 14.69 -5.02 -16.87
C ILE A 411 14.74 -4.86 -15.35
N VAL A 412 14.09 -3.85 -14.79
CA VAL A 412 14.08 -3.60 -13.33
C VAL A 412 13.45 -4.77 -12.58
N LEU A 413 12.29 -5.25 -13.03
CA LEU A 413 11.62 -6.42 -12.43
C LEU A 413 12.50 -7.68 -12.52
N GLY A 414 13.09 -7.92 -13.68
CA GLY A 414 13.98 -9.07 -13.90
C GLY A 414 15.20 -9.04 -12.98
N LEU A 415 15.87 -7.89 -12.88
CA LEU A 415 17.01 -7.70 -11.97
C LEU A 415 16.61 -7.90 -10.50
N TYR A 416 15.44 -7.40 -10.09
CA TYR A 416 14.95 -7.62 -8.73
C TYR A 416 14.70 -9.10 -8.44
N LEU A 417 14.06 -9.81 -9.36
CA LEU A 417 13.79 -11.25 -9.18
C LEU A 417 15.10 -12.04 -9.14
N LEU A 418 16.07 -11.75 -10.02
CA LEU A 418 17.39 -12.37 -10.02
C LEU A 418 18.16 -12.10 -8.72
N LEU A 419 18.05 -10.89 -8.17
CA LEU A 419 18.68 -10.53 -6.89
C LEU A 419 18.14 -11.37 -5.72
N GLY A 420 16.93 -11.84 -5.79
CA GLY A 420 16.33 -12.73 -4.78
C GLY A 420 16.98 -14.11 -4.72
N ILE A 421 17.44 -14.64 -5.86
CA ILE A 421 17.99 -16.01 -5.96
C ILE A 421 19.16 -16.25 -4.99
N PRO A 422 20.21 -15.41 -4.93
CA PRO A 422 21.30 -15.55 -3.97
C PRO A 422 20.84 -15.62 -2.51
N PHE A 423 19.87 -14.79 -2.13
CA PHE A 423 19.34 -14.81 -0.75
C PHE A 423 18.59 -16.10 -0.45
N TRP A 424 17.78 -16.60 -1.40
CA TRP A 424 17.11 -17.88 -1.25
C TRP A 424 18.09 -19.05 -1.17
N VAL A 425 19.09 -19.09 -2.06
CA VAL A 425 20.15 -20.12 -2.07
C VAL A 425 20.93 -20.09 -0.77
N TYR A 426 21.30 -18.90 -0.27
CA TYR A 426 21.99 -18.73 0.99
C TYR A 426 21.17 -19.30 2.15
N ALA A 427 19.88 -18.94 2.26
CA ALA A 427 19.01 -19.47 3.31
C ALA A 427 18.92 -21.01 3.24
N LYS A 428 18.77 -21.58 2.02
CA LYS A 428 18.74 -23.03 1.78
C LYS A 428 20.05 -23.73 2.14
N SER A 429 21.19 -23.13 1.83
CA SER A 429 22.50 -23.64 2.21
C SER A 429 22.63 -23.67 3.74
N LYS A 430 22.24 -22.59 4.41
CA LYS A 430 22.27 -22.48 5.87
C LYS A 430 21.34 -23.47 6.56
N GLN A 431 20.18 -23.80 6.00
CA GLN A 431 19.30 -24.86 6.52
C GLN A 431 20.00 -26.22 6.61
N LYS A 432 20.93 -26.49 5.68
CA LYS A 432 21.71 -27.74 5.66
C LYS A 432 22.94 -27.70 6.59
N THR A 433 23.65 -26.55 6.65
CA THR A 433 24.93 -26.43 7.36
C THR A 433 24.76 -26.00 8.82
N ASP A 434 23.67 -25.35 9.20
CA ASP A 434 23.38 -24.87 10.54
C ASP A 434 21.87 -25.02 10.84
N PRO A 435 21.35 -26.28 10.91
CA PRO A 435 19.92 -26.53 11.06
C PRO A 435 19.37 -26.06 12.40
N GLU A 436 20.16 -25.96 13.46
CA GLU A 436 19.71 -25.45 14.76
C GLU A 436 19.26 -23.98 14.66
N LYS A 437 20.04 -23.17 13.95
CA LYS A 437 19.78 -21.74 13.80
C LYS A 437 18.88 -21.42 12.60
N TRP A 438 18.95 -22.20 11.53
CA TRP A 438 18.31 -21.92 10.26
C TRP A 438 17.25 -22.95 9.85
N GLY A 439 16.97 -23.96 10.68
CA GLY A 439 15.91 -24.93 10.38
C GLY A 439 14.61 -24.23 10.01
N ALA A 440 14.00 -24.68 8.90
CA ALA A 440 12.77 -24.07 8.39
C ALA A 440 11.64 -24.13 9.42
N ILE A 441 11.06 -22.99 9.76
CA ILE A 441 9.91 -22.86 10.65
C ILE A 441 8.73 -22.33 9.83
N ILE A 442 7.55 -22.88 10.05
CA ILE A 442 6.29 -22.34 9.55
C ILE A 442 5.45 -21.96 10.76
N LEU A 443 5.21 -20.66 10.94
CA LEU A 443 4.38 -20.15 12.02
C LEU A 443 2.93 -20.56 11.78
N SER A 444 2.34 -21.33 12.69
CA SER A 444 0.96 -21.82 12.58
C SER A 444 0.33 -21.99 13.97
N PRO A 445 -0.99 -22.06 14.08
CA PRO A 445 -1.68 -22.39 15.34
C PRO A 445 -1.28 -23.76 15.89
N ASP A 446 -0.88 -24.69 15.03
CA ASP A 446 -0.49 -26.05 15.41
C ASP A 446 0.83 -26.06 16.20
N ASN A 447 1.66 -25.02 16.05
CA ASN A 447 2.99 -24.92 16.70
C ASN A 447 2.99 -24.08 17.99
N GLN A 448 1.81 -23.63 18.46
CA GLN A 448 1.65 -22.86 19.70
C GLN A 448 1.19 -23.70 20.89
N LYS A 449 1.10 -25.04 20.72
CA LYS A 449 0.72 -25.99 21.77
C LYS A 449 1.93 -26.58 22.47
#